data_6e1ce2777b3481ba98c7caf88fe589ba
#
_entry.id   6e1ce2777b3481ba98c7caf88fe589ba
#
_cell.length_a   1.000
_cell.length_b   1.000
_cell.length_c   1.000
_cell.angle_alpha   90.00
_cell.angle_beta   90.00
_cell.angle_gamma   90.00
#
_symmetry.space_group_name_H-M   'P 1'
#
loop_
_entity.id
_entity.type
_entity.pdbx_description
1 polymer ?
#
loop_
_entity_poly.entity_id
_entity_poly.type
_entity_poly.pdbx_seq_one_letter_code
_entity_poly.pdbx_strand_id
1 'polypeptide(L)'
;MPNVTFAMEWVPQYRVPFYAALRQRLADNGVEMQLIHGDPPANRKGRRDHQSLPWAQVVPNRFFTVAGLGLTWQPVWRRLKQSELIVLQQETGLLINYPALMRSKLGGTPVALWGHGHNFNPEDASAPAEWVKSKVTRLADWIFAYTETSAEVFRSLGIDDARITVVQNSMEAAAPQPDAGPVSDEVAQLVSDVAGRSSRVGWIVSALDRWKRVPFLLEVLDATRARVENFEFFALGAGAEAEILAEAARTRPWLHVVGPVFGADKAAIGALAEVTIQPGLVGLHVIDTFATATPMITADISYHSHEASYLEPEINAVVLPAKASAEDFAASVAEVFEDDTRLASLRQHCRASAEVYTLEAMVERFAQGVISALALR
;
A
#
# COMPACT_ATOMS: atom_id res chain seq x y z
N MET A 1 -24.10 3.54 -22.33
CA MET A 1 -23.50 2.91 -21.13
C MET A 1 -23.10 4.02 -20.20
N PRO A 2 -23.46 3.95 -18.90
CA PRO A 2 -22.97 4.91 -17.94
C PRO A 2 -21.45 4.89 -17.91
N ASN A 3 -20.84 6.07 -17.66
CA ASN A 3 -19.40 6.20 -17.64
C ASN A 3 -18.90 6.76 -16.30
N VAL A 4 -17.78 6.23 -15.84
CA VAL A 4 -17.06 6.70 -14.65
C VAL A 4 -15.65 7.13 -15.04
N THR A 5 -15.25 8.33 -14.60
CA THR A 5 -13.89 8.83 -14.81
C THR A 5 -13.11 8.85 -13.51
N PHE A 6 -12.01 8.12 -13.49
CA PHE A 6 -10.99 8.18 -12.45
C PHE A 6 -9.96 9.23 -12.84
N ALA A 7 -9.81 10.28 -12.05
CA ALA A 7 -8.75 11.26 -12.24
C ALA A 7 -7.75 11.17 -11.09
N MET A 8 -6.61 10.56 -11.38
CA MET A 8 -5.55 10.26 -10.43
C MET A 8 -4.37 11.19 -10.67
N GLU A 9 -3.67 11.61 -9.63
CA GLU A 9 -2.48 12.42 -9.80
C GLU A 9 -1.44 11.68 -10.65
N TRP A 10 -1.20 10.43 -10.31
CA TRP A 10 -0.34 9.50 -11.04
C TRP A 10 -0.72 8.06 -10.71
N VAL A 11 -0.21 7.08 -11.49
CA VAL A 11 -0.48 5.66 -11.28
C VAL A 11 0.79 4.96 -10.78
N PRO A 12 0.82 4.50 -9.53
CA PRO A 12 1.89 3.63 -9.04
C PRO A 12 1.86 2.28 -9.74
N GLN A 13 3.03 1.67 -9.95
CA GLN A 13 3.15 0.38 -10.66
C GLN A 13 2.28 -0.71 -10.01
N TYR A 14 2.24 -0.79 -8.69
CA TYR A 14 1.44 -1.79 -7.97
C TYR A 14 -0.08 -1.62 -8.16
N ARG A 15 -0.55 -0.48 -8.68
CA ARG A 15 -1.97 -0.21 -8.99
C ARG A 15 -2.37 -0.60 -10.42
N VAL A 16 -1.42 -0.91 -11.26
CA VAL A 16 -1.70 -1.28 -12.68
C VAL A 16 -2.63 -2.49 -12.77
N PRO A 17 -2.38 -3.61 -12.05
CA PRO A 17 -3.29 -4.74 -12.06
C PRO A 17 -4.70 -4.39 -11.56
N PHE A 18 -4.80 -3.56 -10.51
CA PHE A 18 -6.09 -3.10 -9.99
C PHE A 18 -6.90 -2.36 -11.05
N TYR A 19 -6.32 -1.36 -11.73
CA TYR A 19 -7.06 -0.59 -12.72
C TYR A 19 -7.44 -1.43 -13.95
N ALA A 20 -6.58 -2.36 -14.35
CA ALA A 20 -6.89 -3.28 -15.46
C ALA A 20 -8.08 -4.20 -15.11
N ALA A 21 -8.04 -4.82 -13.93
CA ALA A 21 -9.11 -5.70 -13.47
C ALA A 21 -10.42 -4.94 -13.19
N LEU A 22 -10.35 -3.75 -12.58
CA LEU A 22 -11.52 -2.92 -12.32
C LEU A 22 -12.20 -2.48 -13.62
N ARG A 23 -11.42 -2.09 -14.63
CA ARG A 23 -11.94 -1.71 -15.94
C ARG A 23 -12.73 -2.86 -16.57
N GLN A 24 -12.16 -4.08 -16.53
CA GLN A 24 -12.86 -5.27 -17.05
C GLN A 24 -14.12 -5.55 -16.25
N ARG A 25 -14.04 -5.55 -14.92
CA ARG A 25 -15.18 -5.82 -14.06
C ARG A 25 -16.33 -4.82 -14.24
N LEU A 26 -16.01 -3.54 -14.43
CA LEU A 26 -17.02 -2.51 -14.73
C LEU A 26 -17.63 -2.70 -16.12
N ALA A 27 -16.83 -3.04 -17.12
CA ALA A 27 -17.33 -3.32 -18.46
C ALA A 27 -18.30 -4.53 -18.48
N ASP A 28 -18.01 -5.58 -17.72
CA ASP A 28 -18.89 -6.75 -17.54
C ASP A 28 -20.24 -6.37 -16.92
N ASN A 29 -20.27 -5.28 -16.15
CA ASN A 29 -21.49 -4.69 -15.57
C ASN A 29 -22.09 -3.55 -16.40
N GLY A 30 -21.65 -3.36 -17.65
CA GLY A 30 -22.17 -2.34 -18.53
C GLY A 30 -21.78 -0.89 -18.18
N VAL A 31 -20.67 -0.69 -17.45
CA VAL A 31 -20.12 0.61 -17.08
C VAL A 31 -18.81 0.85 -17.81
N GLU A 32 -18.68 1.97 -18.50
CA GLU A 32 -17.43 2.37 -19.16
C GLU A 32 -16.51 3.08 -18.14
N MET A 33 -15.28 2.61 -17.98
CA MET A 33 -14.27 3.23 -17.13
C MET A 33 -13.25 4.00 -17.95
N GLN A 34 -13.06 5.27 -17.61
CA GLN A 34 -11.99 6.13 -18.10
C GLN A 34 -11.00 6.40 -16.97
N LEU A 35 -9.72 6.21 -17.23
CA LEU A 35 -8.64 6.57 -16.31
C LEU A 35 -7.82 7.71 -16.90
N ILE A 36 -7.70 8.78 -16.13
CA ILE A 36 -6.86 9.93 -16.47
C ILE A 36 -5.81 10.05 -15.37
N HIS A 37 -4.56 10.18 -15.73
CA HIS A 37 -3.49 10.43 -14.78
C HIS A 37 -2.40 11.34 -15.37
N GLY A 38 -1.58 11.90 -14.49
CA GLY A 38 -0.39 12.63 -14.87
C GLY A 38 0.89 11.91 -14.49
N ASP A 39 1.99 12.63 -14.52
CA ASP A 39 3.28 12.17 -14.03
C ASP A 39 3.41 12.41 -12.52
N PRO A 40 4.19 11.58 -11.80
CA PRO A 40 4.48 11.80 -10.39
C PRO A 40 5.27 13.10 -10.18
N PRO A 41 5.14 13.73 -8.99
CA PRO A 41 5.96 14.90 -8.65
C PRO A 41 7.45 14.55 -8.59
N ALA A 42 8.32 15.57 -8.77
CA ALA A 42 9.76 15.38 -8.95
C ALA A 42 10.43 14.60 -7.79
N ASN A 43 9.97 14.81 -6.56
CA ASN A 43 10.46 14.10 -5.37
C ASN A 43 10.10 12.60 -5.33
N ARG A 44 9.15 12.16 -6.15
CA ARG A 44 8.74 10.74 -6.29
C ARG A 44 9.28 10.08 -7.57
N LYS A 45 9.74 10.86 -8.56
CA LYS A 45 10.30 10.32 -9.82
C LYS A 45 11.48 9.36 -9.61
N GLY A 46 12.28 9.58 -8.55
CA GLY A 46 13.41 8.73 -8.21
C GLY A 46 13.04 7.30 -7.77
N ARG A 47 11.80 7.05 -7.39
CA ARG A 47 11.33 5.70 -6.98
C ARG A 47 11.14 4.75 -8.15
N ARG A 48 11.03 5.25 -9.40
CA ARG A 48 10.77 4.47 -10.63
C ARG A 48 9.56 3.52 -10.51
N ASP A 49 8.59 3.87 -9.67
CA ASP A 49 7.43 3.06 -9.31
C ASP A 49 6.13 3.54 -9.99
N HIS A 50 6.23 4.29 -11.08
CA HIS A 50 5.08 4.75 -11.86
C HIS A 50 5.01 4.06 -13.22
N GLN A 51 3.80 3.79 -13.67
CA GLN A 51 3.56 3.19 -14.97
C GLN A 51 2.30 3.79 -15.61
N SER A 52 2.34 3.98 -16.93
CA SER A 52 1.17 4.35 -17.71
C SER A 52 0.53 3.09 -18.30
N LEU A 53 -0.80 3.06 -18.31
CA LEU A 53 -1.54 2.00 -18.99
C LEU A 53 -1.86 2.45 -20.43
N PRO A 54 -1.75 1.56 -21.44
CA PRO A 54 -1.95 1.92 -22.85
C PRO A 54 -3.33 2.52 -23.16
N TRP A 55 -4.32 2.20 -22.37
CA TRP A 55 -5.70 2.69 -22.50
C TRP A 55 -6.03 3.89 -21.62
N ALA A 56 -5.16 4.26 -20.68
CA ALA A 56 -5.33 5.43 -19.85
C ALA A 56 -4.92 6.71 -20.57
N GLN A 57 -5.55 7.81 -20.21
CA GLN A 57 -5.22 9.10 -20.77
C GLN A 57 -4.21 9.82 -19.88
N VAL A 58 -3.05 10.12 -20.43
CA VAL A 58 -2.04 10.91 -19.74
C VAL A 58 -2.32 12.41 -19.95
N VAL A 59 -2.38 13.15 -18.83
CA VAL A 59 -2.55 14.61 -18.82
C VAL A 59 -1.48 15.21 -17.91
N PRO A 60 -0.59 16.08 -18.42
CA PRO A 60 0.49 16.62 -17.61
C PRO A 60 -0.01 17.38 -16.39
N ASN A 61 0.50 17.02 -15.21
CA ASN A 61 0.28 17.74 -13.98
C ASN A 61 1.06 19.06 -13.96
N ARG A 62 0.49 20.09 -13.35
CA ARG A 62 1.16 21.37 -13.06
C ARG A 62 1.34 21.47 -11.55
N PHE A 63 2.59 21.46 -11.13
CA PHE A 63 2.97 21.50 -9.72
C PHE A 63 3.28 22.94 -9.30
N PHE A 64 2.76 23.32 -8.13
CA PHE A 64 2.99 24.62 -7.51
C PHE A 64 3.39 24.42 -6.06
N THR A 65 4.17 25.34 -5.52
CA THR A 65 4.44 25.40 -4.08
C THR A 65 3.98 26.75 -3.57
N VAL A 66 3.03 26.73 -2.63
CA VAL A 66 2.47 27.94 -2.02
C VAL A 66 2.61 27.81 -0.51
N ALA A 67 3.31 28.72 0.14
CA ALA A 67 3.56 28.69 1.59
C ALA A 67 4.07 27.33 2.11
N GLY A 68 4.95 26.66 1.34
CA GLY A 68 5.50 25.35 1.68
C GLY A 68 4.58 24.16 1.33
N LEU A 69 3.34 24.41 0.92
CA LEU A 69 2.40 23.36 0.52
C LEU A 69 2.56 23.01 -0.96
N GLY A 70 2.73 21.73 -1.26
CA GLY A 70 2.71 21.20 -2.61
C GLY A 70 1.28 21.13 -3.14
N LEU A 71 1.00 21.80 -4.26
CA LEU A 71 -0.30 21.81 -4.90
C LEU A 71 -0.18 21.29 -6.32
N THR A 72 -1.16 20.54 -6.78
CA THR A 72 -1.20 19.95 -8.12
C THR A 72 -2.49 20.37 -8.83
N TRP A 73 -2.33 20.96 -10.01
CA TRP A 73 -3.42 21.22 -10.94
C TRP A 73 -3.37 20.26 -12.11
N GLN A 74 -4.44 19.50 -12.32
CA GLN A 74 -4.62 18.61 -13.45
C GLN A 74 -5.69 19.21 -14.38
N PRO A 75 -5.36 19.55 -15.66
CA PRO A 75 -6.29 20.26 -16.56
C PRO A 75 -7.30 19.32 -17.23
N VAL A 76 -8.07 18.59 -16.43
CA VAL A 76 -9.03 17.53 -16.86
C VAL A 76 -10.48 18.00 -16.86
N TRP A 77 -10.75 19.25 -16.50
CA TRP A 77 -12.09 19.78 -16.26
C TRP A 77 -13.11 19.50 -17.36
N ARG A 78 -12.73 19.63 -18.63
CA ARG A 78 -13.65 19.38 -19.76
C ARG A 78 -14.11 17.93 -19.82
N ARG A 79 -13.23 16.98 -19.46
CA ARG A 79 -13.49 15.54 -19.46
C ARG A 79 -14.39 15.14 -18.30
N LEU A 80 -14.11 15.66 -17.12
CA LEU A 80 -14.92 15.40 -15.93
C LEU A 80 -16.38 15.82 -16.11
N LYS A 81 -16.65 16.85 -16.92
CA LYS A 81 -18.03 17.26 -17.22
C LYS A 81 -18.82 16.27 -18.08
N GLN A 82 -18.16 15.34 -18.75
CA GLN A 82 -18.80 14.34 -19.61
C GLN A 82 -19.04 13.02 -18.88
N SER A 83 -18.59 12.93 -17.63
CA SER A 83 -18.74 11.74 -16.80
C SER A 83 -20.06 11.74 -16.06
N GLU A 84 -20.58 10.54 -15.77
CA GLU A 84 -21.76 10.35 -14.91
C GLU A 84 -21.37 10.13 -13.44
N LEU A 85 -20.14 9.66 -13.18
CA LEU A 85 -19.50 9.63 -11.88
C LEU A 85 -18.02 10.02 -12.04
N ILE A 86 -17.53 10.82 -11.11
CA ILE A 86 -16.10 11.19 -11.03
C ILE A 86 -15.52 10.57 -9.77
N VAL A 87 -14.39 9.85 -9.88
CA VAL A 87 -13.63 9.32 -8.74
C VAL A 87 -12.30 10.06 -8.65
N LEU A 88 -12.04 10.69 -7.50
CA LEU A 88 -10.86 11.49 -7.20
C LEU A 88 -10.13 10.95 -5.97
N GLN A 89 -8.83 11.18 -5.90
CA GLN A 89 -8.08 10.92 -4.66
C GLN A 89 -8.46 11.95 -3.58
N GLN A 90 -8.63 11.50 -2.34
CA GLN A 90 -8.91 12.36 -1.19
C GLN A 90 -7.64 13.09 -0.72
N GLU A 91 -7.12 13.97 -1.58
CA GLU A 91 -5.90 14.74 -1.30
C GLU A 91 -6.21 16.24 -1.39
N THR A 92 -5.87 17.00 -0.34
CA THR A 92 -6.11 18.45 -0.28
C THR A 92 -5.24 19.25 -1.24
N GLY A 93 -4.07 18.71 -1.61
CA GLY A 93 -3.17 19.30 -2.59
C GLY A 93 -3.68 19.21 -4.04
N LEU A 94 -4.67 18.37 -4.33
CA LEU A 94 -5.24 18.22 -5.67
C LEU A 94 -6.31 19.28 -5.93
N LEU A 95 -5.92 20.37 -6.60
CA LEU A 95 -6.77 21.53 -6.81
C LEU A 95 -8.01 21.25 -7.64
N ILE A 96 -8.02 20.20 -8.47
CA ILE A 96 -9.19 19.79 -9.27
C ILE A 96 -10.36 19.31 -8.39
N ASN A 97 -10.08 18.82 -7.17
CA ASN A 97 -11.09 18.33 -6.25
C ASN A 97 -12.11 19.43 -5.89
N TYR A 98 -11.64 20.65 -5.67
CA TYR A 98 -12.48 21.75 -5.21
C TYR A 98 -13.58 22.14 -6.23
N PRO A 99 -13.27 22.47 -7.49
CA PRO A 99 -14.31 22.80 -8.46
C PRO A 99 -15.18 21.59 -8.82
N ALA A 100 -14.65 20.34 -8.77
CA ALA A 100 -15.43 19.13 -9.03
C ALA A 100 -16.52 18.95 -7.96
N LEU A 101 -16.14 18.99 -6.67
CA LEU A 101 -17.03 18.85 -5.52
C LEU A 101 -18.05 20.00 -5.46
N MET A 102 -17.63 21.25 -5.69
CA MET A 102 -18.55 22.39 -5.71
C MET A 102 -19.59 22.26 -6.82
N ARG A 103 -19.16 21.82 -8.01
CA ARG A 103 -20.10 21.60 -9.13
C ARG A 103 -21.09 20.49 -8.82
N SER A 104 -20.66 19.39 -8.19
CA SER A 104 -21.57 18.32 -7.78
C SER A 104 -22.69 18.86 -6.89
N LYS A 105 -22.39 19.70 -5.90
CA LYS A 105 -23.38 20.33 -5.00
C LYS A 105 -24.33 21.31 -5.71
N LEU A 106 -23.96 21.74 -6.90
CA LEU A 106 -24.84 22.59 -7.76
C LEU A 106 -25.61 21.76 -8.81
N GLY A 107 -25.79 20.46 -8.59
CA GLY A 107 -26.49 19.55 -9.49
C GLY A 107 -25.70 19.06 -10.68
N GLY A 108 -24.34 19.14 -10.61
CA GLY A 108 -23.45 18.57 -11.60
C GLY A 108 -23.19 17.08 -11.40
N THR A 109 -22.16 16.58 -12.05
CA THR A 109 -21.74 15.18 -11.94
C THR A 109 -21.39 14.81 -10.50
N PRO A 110 -21.92 13.72 -9.93
CA PRO A 110 -21.52 13.21 -8.62
C PRO A 110 -20.03 12.94 -8.52
N VAL A 111 -19.46 13.22 -7.35
CA VAL A 111 -18.05 13.04 -7.07
C VAL A 111 -17.87 12.07 -5.91
N ALA A 112 -17.14 11.00 -6.17
CA ALA A 112 -16.64 10.08 -5.16
C ALA A 112 -15.20 10.43 -4.79
N LEU A 113 -14.85 10.32 -3.51
CA LEU A 113 -13.48 10.44 -3.03
C LEU A 113 -12.95 9.08 -2.58
N TRP A 114 -11.72 8.76 -2.97
CA TRP A 114 -11.01 7.56 -2.57
C TRP A 114 -9.86 7.91 -1.65
N GLY A 115 -9.90 7.45 -0.40
CA GLY A 115 -8.87 7.85 0.56
C GLY A 115 -9.00 7.22 1.94
N HIS A 116 -8.17 7.72 2.85
CA HIS A 116 -8.03 7.22 4.22
C HIS A 116 -8.84 7.99 5.27
N GLY A 117 -9.39 9.13 4.94
CA GLY A 117 -10.11 10.00 5.88
C GLY A 117 -9.24 11.08 6.49
N HIS A 118 -8.09 10.75 7.07
CA HIS A 118 -7.14 11.68 7.66
C HIS A 118 -5.70 11.42 7.17
N ASN A 119 -4.76 12.31 7.54
CA ASN A 119 -3.35 12.12 7.23
C ASN A 119 -2.69 11.33 8.36
N PHE A 120 -1.96 10.26 8.02
CA PHE A 120 -1.20 9.46 8.99
C PHE A 120 0.13 10.08 9.33
N ASN A 121 0.71 10.78 8.36
CA ASN A 121 2.01 11.39 8.54
C ASN A 121 1.89 12.55 9.55
N PRO A 122 2.54 12.46 10.74
CA PRO A 122 2.47 13.51 11.74
C PRO A 122 2.96 14.89 11.24
N GLU A 123 3.82 14.91 10.22
CA GLU A 123 4.34 16.15 9.63
C GLU A 123 3.32 16.82 8.71
N ASP A 124 2.44 16.04 8.06
CA ASP A 124 1.40 16.54 7.18
C ASP A 124 0.06 16.78 7.92
N ALA A 125 -0.05 16.26 9.14
CA ALA A 125 -1.24 16.33 9.99
C ALA A 125 -1.29 17.61 10.83
N SER A 126 -1.33 18.78 10.19
CA SER A 126 -1.63 20.01 10.93
C SER A 126 -3.14 20.17 11.16
N ALA A 127 -3.56 20.65 12.33
CA ALA A 127 -4.97 20.83 12.64
C ALA A 127 -5.74 21.67 11.60
N PRO A 128 -5.18 22.76 11.02
CA PRO A 128 -5.84 23.47 9.92
C PRO A 128 -5.99 22.62 8.64
N ALA A 129 -4.97 21.83 8.28
CA ALA A 129 -5.03 20.97 7.08
C ALA A 129 -6.09 19.87 7.25
N GLU A 130 -6.15 19.23 8.41
CA GLU A 130 -7.17 18.22 8.73
C GLU A 130 -8.58 18.83 8.77
N TRP A 131 -8.72 20.04 9.27
CA TRP A 131 -10.01 20.75 9.23
C TRP A 131 -10.46 21.01 7.79
N VAL A 132 -9.58 21.53 6.92
CA VAL A 132 -9.89 21.71 5.49
C VAL A 132 -10.23 20.38 4.85
N LYS A 133 -9.43 19.35 5.06
CA LYS A 133 -9.65 18.00 4.52
C LYS A 133 -11.02 17.47 4.92
N SER A 134 -11.40 17.60 6.19
CA SER A 134 -12.69 17.16 6.70
C SER A 134 -13.88 17.91 6.06
N LYS A 135 -13.76 19.22 5.88
CA LYS A 135 -14.79 20.04 5.22
C LYS A 135 -14.96 19.68 3.74
N VAL A 136 -13.85 19.50 3.03
CA VAL A 136 -13.85 19.12 1.61
C VAL A 136 -14.41 17.70 1.43
N THR A 137 -14.02 16.77 2.31
CA THR A 137 -14.49 15.39 2.26
C THR A 137 -16.02 15.28 2.43
N ARG A 138 -16.63 16.10 3.29
CA ARG A 138 -18.10 16.13 3.46
C ARG A 138 -18.88 16.57 2.21
N LEU A 139 -18.22 17.16 1.24
CA LEU A 139 -18.83 17.53 -0.04
C LEU A 139 -18.89 16.34 -1.01
N ALA A 140 -18.26 15.23 -0.73
CA ALA A 140 -18.34 14.06 -1.59
C ALA A 140 -19.75 13.46 -1.59
N ASP A 141 -20.16 12.91 -2.73
CA ASP A 141 -21.42 12.20 -2.87
C ASP A 141 -21.26 10.72 -2.50
N TRP A 142 -20.05 10.17 -2.68
CA TRP A 142 -19.67 8.81 -2.33
C TRP A 142 -18.25 8.77 -1.77
N ILE A 143 -17.95 7.78 -0.94
CA ILE A 143 -16.63 7.53 -0.39
C ILE A 143 -16.19 6.10 -0.69
N PHE A 144 -14.97 5.94 -1.21
CA PHE A 144 -14.25 4.69 -1.25
C PHE A 144 -13.20 4.73 -0.13
N ALA A 145 -13.51 4.06 0.99
CA ALA A 145 -12.63 3.96 2.14
C ALA A 145 -11.62 2.82 1.95
N TYR A 146 -10.35 3.07 2.22
CA TYR A 146 -9.32 2.04 2.06
C TYR A 146 -9.57 0.80 2.94
N THR A 147 -9.93 1.00 4.20
CA THR A 147 -10.16 -0.05 5.20
C THR A 147 -11.37 0.29 6.06
N GLU A 148 -11.78 -0.62 6.93
CA GLU A 148 -12.84 -0.35 7.91
C GLU A 148 -12.45 0.80 8.86
N THR A 149 -11.19 0.84 9.31
CA THR A 149 -10.67 1.97 10.10
C THR A 149 -10.78 3.30 9.36
N SER A 150 -10.57 3.31 8.03
CA SER A 150 -10.84 4.49 7.20
C SER A 150 -12.32 4.86 7.20
N ALA A 151 -13.21 3.87 7.11
CA ALA A 151 -14.66 4.12 7.12
C ALA A 151 -15.14 4.70 8.45
N GLU A 152 -14.59 4.26 9.58
CA GLU A 152 -14.86 4.83 10.91
C GLU A 152 -14.53 6.33 10.96
N VAL A 153 -13.40 6.73 10.36
CA VAL A 153 -13.05 8.15 10.24
C VAL A 153 -14.11 8.90 9.44
N PHE A 154 -14.57 8.37 8.31
CA PHE A 154 -15.60 9.03 7.50
C PHE A 154 -16.95 9.11 8.22
N ARG A 155 -17.36 8.05 8.94
CA ARG A 155 -18.57 8.07 9.80
C ARG A 155 -18.47 9.15 10.88
N SER A 156 -17.29 9.30 11.51
CA SER A 156 -17.05 10.35 12.51
C SER A 156 -17.15 11.76 11.94
N LEU A 157 -16.91 11.93 10.63
CA LEU A 157 -17.15 13.17 9.91
C LEU A 157 -18.63 13.39 9.58
N GLY A 158 -19.54 12.48 9.93
CA GLY A 158 -20.99 12.57 9.67
C GLY A 158 -21.37 12.16 8.24
N ILE A 159 -20.54 11.37 7.56
CA ILE A 159 -20.90 10.78 6.26
C ILE A 159 -21.75 9.55 6.52
N ASP A 160 -22.89 9.46 5.82
CA ASP A 160 -23.81 8.33 5.91
C ASP A 160 -23.13 7.05 5.43
N ASP A 161 -23.28 5.98 6.21
CA ASP A 161 -22.72 4.66 5.91
C ASP A 161 -23.20 4.12 4.55
N ALA A 162 -24.44 4.43 4.16
CA ALA A 162 -24.99 4.09 2.85
C ALA A 162 -24.22 4.71 1.66
N ARG A 163 -23.35 5.68 1.90
CA ARG A 163 -22.49 6.35 0.90
C ARG A 163 -21.01 6.00 1.08
N ILE A 164 -20.69 4.99 1.88
CA ILE A 164 -19.32 4.54 2.11
C ILE A 164 -19.16 3.12 1.57
N THR A 165 -18.20 2.91 0.70
CA THR A 165 -17.74 1.58 0.28
C THR A 165 -16.37 1.32 0.89
N VAL A 166 -16.27 0.32 1.74
CA VAL A 166 -14.98 -0.18 2.23
C VAL A 166 -14.39 -1.11 1.19
N VAL A 167 -13.31 -0.67 0.53
CA VAL A 167 -12.71 -1.43 -0.58
C VAL A 167 -11.79 -2.54 -0.11
N GLN A 168 -11.30 -2.49 1.13
CA GLN A 168 -10.26 -3.37 1.67
C GLN A 168 -9.01 -3.31 0.79
N ASN A 169 -8.26 -2.22 0.96
CA ASN A 169 -7.11 -1.89 0.13
C ASN A 169 -6.15 -3.07 -0.03
N SER A 170 -5.89 -3.48 -1.27
CA SER A 170 -5.04 -4.61 -1.62
C SER A 170 -4.20 -4.32 -2.86
N MET A 171 -3.33 -5.24 -3.19
CA MET A 171 -2.49 -5.24 -4.38
C MET A 171 -2.25 -6.67 -4.84
N GLU A 172 -1.64 -6.83 -6.02
CA GLU A 172 -1.12 -8.12 -6.46
C GLU A 172 0.01 -8.57 -5.51
N ALA A 173 -0.22 -9.68 -4.84
CA ALA A 173 0.65 -10.19 -3.79
C ALA A 173 1.91 -10.88 -4.32
N ALA A 174 2.90 -11.07 -3.45
CA ALA A 174 4.11 -11.86 -3.69
C ALA A 174 3.80 -13.38 -3.69
N ALA A 175 2.88 -13.81 -4.52
CA ALA A 175 2.55 -15.22 -4.72
C ALA A 175 2.98 -15.68 -6.11
N PRO A 176 3.29 -16.97 -6.31
CA PRO A 176 3.52 -17.49 -7.64
C PRO A 176 2.32 -17.21 -8.55
N GLN A 177 2.55 -16.45 -9.63
CA GLN A 177 1.53 -16.14 -10.62
C GLN A 177 1.81 -16.96 -11.88
N PRO A 178 0.79 -17.52 -12.54
CA PRO A 178 0.98 -18.31 -13.76
C PRO A 178 1.75 -17.57 -14.86
N ASP A 179 1.57 -16.24 -14.94
CA ASP A 179 2.13 -15.38 -15.98
C ASP A 179 3.31 -14.51 -15.51
N ALA A 180 3.85 -14.75 -14.31
CA ALA A 180 4.92 -13.93 -13.72
C ALA A 180 6.26 -14.02 -14.45
N GLY A 181 6.39 -14.91 -15.42
CA GLY A 181 7.64 -15.20 -16.11
C GLY A 181 8.62 -16.04 -15.25
N PRO A 182 9.82 -16.32 -15.76
CA PRO A 182 10.84 -17.03 -14.99
C PRO A 182 11.47 -16.14 -13.92
N VAL A 183 11.95 -16.76 -12.86
CA VAL A 183 12.83 -16.10 -11.88
C VAL A 183 14.14 -15.75 -12.57
N SER A 184 14.69 -14.55 -12.31
CA SER A 184 15.98 -14.15 -12.85
C SER A 184 17.10 -15.03 -12.32
N ASP A 185 18.15 -15.25 -13.12
CA ASP A 185 19.27 -16.12 -12.74
C ASP A 185 19.96 -15.63 -11.45
N GLU A 186 20.06 -14.31 -11.26
CA GLU A 186 20.64 -13.70 -10.07
C GLU A 186 19.85 -14.04 -8.81
N VAL A 187 18.53 -13.87 -8.85
CA VAL A 187 17.66 -14.19 -7.71
C VAL A 187 17.58 -15.70 -7.48
N ALA A 188 17.50 -16.50 -8.54
CA ALA A 188 17.47 -17.96 -8.43
C ALA A 188 18.74 -18.50 -7.75
N GLN A 189 19.92 -17.98 -8.12
CA GLN A 189 21.18 -18.35 -7.50
C GLN A 189 21.21 -17.93 -6.02
N LEU A 190 20.82 -16.68 -5.71
CA LEU A 190 20.82 -16.18 -4.34
C LEU A 190 19.86 -16.98 -3.44
N VAL A 191 18.66 -17.28 -3.91
CA VAL A 191 17.68 -18.10 -3.18
C VAL A 191 18.22 -19.52 -2.95
N SER A 192 18.86 -20.13 -3.96
CA SER A 192 19.48 -21.45 -3.85
C SER A 192 20.62 -21.49 -2.84
N ASP A 193 21.48 -20.47 -2.84
CA ASP A 193 22.62 -20.36 -1.92
C ASP A 193 22.16 -20.23 -0.46
N VAL A 194 21.10 -19.44 -0.20
CA VAL A 194 20.55 -19.28 1.15
C VAL A 194 19.80 -20.53 1.59
N ALA A 195 18.97 -21.12 0.73
CA ALA A 195 18.24 -22.36 1.03
C ALA A 195 19.19 -23.53 1.38
N GLY A 196 20.34 -23.60 0.70
CA GLY A 196 21.36 -24.64 0.95
C GLY A 196 22.03 -24.55 2.32
N ARG A 197 21.89 -23.43 3.05
CA ARG A 197 22.53 -23.21 4.37
C ARG A 197 21.66 -23.61 5.56
N SER A 198 20.46 -24.12 5.35
CA SER A 198 19.45 -24.38 6.42
C SER A 198 19.21 -23.15 7.30
N SER A 199 19.06 -22.00 6.67
CA SER A 199 18.97 -20.70 7.34
C SER A 199 17.57 -20.40 7.84
N ARG A 200 17.47 -19.62 8.92
CA ARG A 200 16.23 -18.90 9.31
C ARG A 200 16.16 -17.60 8.53
N VAL A 201 15.09 -17.36 7.82
CA VAL A 201 15.01 -16.27 6.84
C VAL A 201 13.94 -15.24 7.22
N GLY A 202 14.39 -14.01 7.39
CA GLY A 202 13.51 -12.86 7.48
C GLY A 202 13.54 -12.01 6.21
N TRP A 203 12.51 -11.21 5.98
CA TRP A 203 12.49 -10.28 4.87
C TRP A 203 11.73 -8.99 5.15
N ILE A 204 11.91 -8.01 4.26
CA ILE A 204 11.10 -6.79 4.15
C ILE A 204 10.92 -6.40 2.68
N VAL A 205 9.71 -5.95 2.29
CA VAL A 205 9.45 -5.34 0.98
C VAL A 205 8.89 -3.94 1.20
N SER A 206 9.64 -2.90 0.83
CA SER A 206 9.22 -1.55 1.19
C SER A 206 9.82 -0.45 0.32
N ALA A 207 9.13 0.69 0.24
CA ALA A 207 9.77 1.94 -0.12
C ALA A 207 10.65 2.36 1.07
N LEU A 208 11.98 2.20 0.94
CA LEU A 208 12.98 2.41 2.00
C LEU A 208 13.16 3.91 2.26
N ASP A 209 12.25 4.48 3.01
CA ASP A 209 12.27 5.87 3.45
C ASP A 209 12.31 5.96 4.98
N ARG A 210 12.47 7.18 5.53
CA ARG A 210 12.60 7.44 6.97
C ARG A 210 11.50 6.82 7.84
N TRP A 211 10.29 6.65 7.29
CA TRP A 211 9.16 6.08 8.02
C TRP A 211 9.32 4.58 8.27
N LYS A 212 10.21 3.94 7.50
CA LYS A 212 10.56 2.54 7.68
C LYS A 212 11.60 2.31 8.77
N ARG A 213 12.17 3.40 9.32
CA ARG A 213 13.15 3.34 10.42
C ARG A 213 14.34 2.45 10.09
N VAL A 214 14.91 2.60 8.88
CA VAL A 214 16.00 1.73 8.39
C VAL A 214 17.19 1.65 9.35
N PRO A 215 17.66 2.73 10.00
CA PRO A 215 18.71 2.60 11.02
C PRO A 215 18.31 1.70 12.18
N PHE A 216 17.07 1.83 12.69
CA PHE A 216 16.58 0.98 13.76
C PHE A 216 16.34 -0.48 13.28
N LEU A 217 15.92 -0.67 12.04
CA LEU A 217 15.85 -2.00 11.44
C LEU A 217 17.22 -2.69 11.48
N LEU A 218 18.31 -2.00 11.16
CA LEU A 218 19.67 -2.56 11.24
C LEU A 218 20.05 -2.97 12.66
N GLU A 219 19.71 -2.17 13.67
CA GLU A 219 19.92 -2.55 15.08
C GLU A 219 19.15 -3.84 15.42
N VAL A 220 17.88 -3.93 15.00
CA VAL A 220 17.05 -5.13 15.18
C VAL A 220 17.69 -6.35 14.50
N LEU A 221 18.15 -6.18 13.26
CA LEU A 221 18.76 -7.28 12.50
C LEU A 221 20.08 -7.76 13.10
N ASP A 222 20.93 -6.83 13.56
CA ASP A 222 22.20 -7.18 14.25
C ASP A 222 21.91 -7.95 15.56
N ALA A 223 20.96 -7.48 16.36
CA ALA A 223 20.54 -8.14 17.59
C ALA A 223 19.91 -9.51 17.30
N THR A 224 19.12 -9.63 16.23
CA THR A 224 18.51 -10.91 15.78
C THR A 224 19.61 -11.89 15.35
N ARG A 225 20.59 -11.45 14.55
CA ARG A 225 21.71 -12.28 14.10
C ARG A 225 22.56 -12.79 15.26
N ALA A 226 22.68 -12.01 16.33
CA ALA A 226 23.40 -12.44 17.53
C ALA A 226 22.67 -13.54 18.33
N ARG A 227 21.34 -13.64 18.19
CA ARG A 227 20.49 -14.61 18.92
C ARG A 227 20.13 -15.84 18.10
N VAL A 228 19.92 -15.64 16.80
CA VAL A 228 19.44 -16.68 15.86
C VAL A 228 20.60 -17.12 14.99
N GLU A 229 21.07 -18.35 15.23
CA GLU A 229 22.10 -18.96 14.41
C GLU A 229 21.62 -19.10 12.95
N ASN A 230 22.51 -18.84 11.99
CA ASN A 230 22.21 -18.90 10.55
C ASN A 230 21.03 -18.01 10.10
N PHE A 231 20.79 -16.87 10.79
CA PHE A 231 19.81 -15.90 10.34
C PHE A 231 20.28 -15.21 9.06
N GLU A 232 19.41 -15.17 8.05
CA GLU A 232 19.59 -14.45 6.78
C GLU A 232 18.43 -13.46 6.59
N PHE A 233 18.69 -12.32 5.99
CA PHE A 233 17.66 -11.31 5.80
C PHE A 233 17.68 -10.71 4.40
N PHE A 234 16.49 -10.63 3.77
CA PHE A 234 16.31 -10.02 2.47
C PHE A 234 15.63 -8.66 2.60
N ALA A 235 16.27 -7.61 2.08
CA ALA A 235 15.69 -6.27 1.99
C ALA A 235 15.37 -5.96 0.52
N LEU A 236 14.08 -5.84 0.21
CA LEU A 236 13.56 -5.57 -1.12
C LEU A 236 12.96 -4.17 -1.18
N GLY A 237 13.33 -3.42 -2.19
CA GLY A 237 12.78 -2.10 -2.46
C GLY A 237 13.82 -1.03 -2.73
N ALA A 238 13.35 0.20 -2.90
CA ALA A 238 14.16 1.37 -3.16
C ALA A 238 13.63 2.57 -2.35
N GLY A 239 14.47 3.57 -2.14
CA GLY A 239 14.09 4.78 -1.43
C GLY A 239 15.29 5.58 -0.97
N ALA A 240 15.03 6.68 -0.27
CA ALA A 240 16.09 7.58 0.19
C ALA A 240 17.06 6.94 1.20
N GLU A 241 16.63 5.89 1.91
CA GLU A 241 17.44 5.18 2.90
C GLU A 241 17.98 3.83 2.40
N ALA A 242 17.75 3.48 1.12
CA ALA A 242 18.24 2.22 0.54
C ALA A 242 19.78 2.10 0.60
N GLU A 243 20.50 3.21 0.43
CA GLU A 243 21.96 3.24 0.49
C GLU A 243 22.51 2.90 1.89
N ILE A 244 21.76 3.21 2.95
CA ILE A 244 22.13 2.82 4.33
C ILE A 244 22.18 1.30 4.46
N LEU A 245 21.18 0.58 3.90
CA LEU A 245 21.17 -0.88 3.88
C LEU A 245 22.29 -1.45 3.00
N ALA A 246 22.49 -0.88 1.81
CA ALA A 246 23.54 -1.33 0.89
C ALA A 246 24.95 -1.19 1.50
N GLU A 247 25.22 -0.10 2.20
CA GLU A 247 26.49 0.09 2.90
C GLU A 247 26.63 -0.90 4.06
N ALA A 248 25.56 -1.08 4.84
CA ALA A 248 25.56 -2.05 5.94
C ALA A 248 25.80 -3.49 5.48
N ALA A 249 25.30 -3.88 4.31
CA ALA A 249 25.46 -5.22 3.74
C ALA A 249 26.93 -5.55 3.40
N ARG A 250 27.81 -4.55 3.17
CA ARG A 250 29.24 -4.79 2.90
C ARG A 250 29.96 -5.52 4.03
N THR A 251 29.48 -5.35 5.25
CA THR A 251 30.07 -6.00 6.45
C THR A 251 29.16 -7.08 7.04
N ARG A 252 27.99 -7.33 6.43
CA ARG A 252 26.98 -8.28 6.89
C ARG A 252 26.64 -9.26 5.75
N PRO A 253 27.39 -10.34 5.56
CA PRO A 253 27.17 -11.30 4.46
C PRO A 253 25.83 -12.02 4.50
N TRP A 254 25.09 -11.90 5.61
CA TRP A 254 23.75 -12.43 5.85
C TRP A 254 22.63 -11.42 5.52
N LEU A 255 22.98 -10.18 5.16
CA LEU A 255 22.03 -9.13 4.76
C LEU A 255 22.06 -8.97 3.23
N HIS A 256 20.98 -9.40 2.57
CA HIS A 256 20.83 -9.36 1.11
C HIS A 256 19.96 -8.18 0.69
N VAL A 257 20.59 -7.15 0.14
CA VAL A 257 19.90 -5.95 -0.38
C VAL A 257 19.70 -6.13 -1.87
N VAL A 258 18.49 -6.58 -2.26
CA VAL A 258 18.20 -6.99 -3.64
C VAL A 258 17.73 -5.80 -4.50
N GLY A 259 17.25 -4.73 -3.86
CA GLY A 259 16.63 -3.61 -4.57
C GLY A 259 15.15 -3.86 -4.92
N PRO A 260 14.58 -3.08 -5.84
CA PRO A 260 13.18 -3.25 -6.23
C PRO A 260 13.02 -4.46 -7.16
N VAL A 261 12.30 -5.47 -6.69
CA VAL A 261 11.93 -6.67 -7.45
C VAL A 261 10.43 -6.90 -7.44
N PHE A 262 9.90 -7.53 -8.48
CA PHE A 262 8.49 -7.75 -8.72
C PHE A 262 8.25 -9.16 -9.26
N GLY A 263 6.97 -9.56 -9.37
CA GLY A 263 6.58 -10.81 -10.01
C GLY A 263 7.30 -12.04 -9.44
N ALA A 264 7.87 -12.87 -10.32
CA ALA A 264 8.48 -14.15 -9.96
C ALA A 264 9.67 -14.00 -8.99
N ASP A 265 10.51 -12.98 -9.14
CA ASP A 265 11.65 -12.74 -8.27
C ASP A 265 11.20 -12.44 -6.82
N LYS A 266 10.20 -11.55 -6.67
CA LYS A 266 9.62 -11.25 -5.35
C LYS A 266 8.98 -12.49 -4.74
N ALA A 267 8.26 -13.27 -5.52
CA ALA A 267 7.61 -14.50 -5.06
C ALA A 267 8.62 -15.57 -4.62
N ALA A 268 9.73 -15.74 -5.34
CA ALA A 268 10.77 -16.70 -5.00
C ALA A 268 11.45 -16.38 -3.67
N ILE A 269 11.78 -15.10 -3.43
CA ILE A 269 12.36 -14.67 -2.14
C ILE A 269 11.32 -14.82 -1.02
N GLY A 270 10.07 -14.40 -1.26
CA GLY A 270 8.99 -14.53 -0.27
C GLY A 270 8.68 -15.97 0.11
N ALA A 271 8.82 -16.92 -0.82
CA ALA A 271 8.65 -18.36 -0.55
C ALA A 271 9.75 -18.92 0.36
N LEU A 272 10.95 -18.34 0.34
CA LEU A 272 12.04 -18.70 1.22
C LEU A 272 11.90 -18.10 2.62
N ALA A 273 11.29 -16.93 2.73
CA ALA A 273 11.14 -16.22 3.99
C ALA A 273 10.18 -16.94 4.97
N GLU A 274 10.48 -16.83 6.24
CA GLU A 274 9.68 -17.40 7.34
C GLU A 274 8.93 -16.33 8.12
N VAL A 275 9.51 -15.14 8.26
CA VAL A 275 8.95 -13.99 8.96
C VAL A 275 9.21 -12.69 8.21
N THR A 276 8.35 -11.71 8.42
CA THR A 276 8.56 -10.31 8.02
C THR A 276 8.99 -9.51 9.23
N ILE A 277 10.06 -8.72 9.14
CA ILE A 277 10.49 -7.82 10.22
C ILE A 277 10.32 -6.39 9.75
N GLN A 278 9.38 -5.67 10.35
CA GLN A 278 9.01 -4.31 9.94
C GLN A 278 8.83 -3.38 11.15
N PRO A 279 9.90 -2.83 11.75
CA PRO A 279 9.81 -2.00 12.95
C PRO A 279 9.30 -0.57 12.69
N GLY A 280 9.15 -0.18 11.42
CA GLY A 280 8.62 1.10 10.98
C GLY A 280 7.20 1.00 10.43
N LEU A 281 6.80 2.01 9.66
CA LEU A 281 5.47 2.13 9.06
C LEU A 281 5.09 0.86 8.28
N VAL A 282 4.02 0.19 8.68
CA VAL A 282 3.35 -0.87 7.94
C VAL A 282 2.47 -0.25 6.86
N GLY A 283 2.53 -0.78 5.66
CA GLY A 283 1.68 -0.43 4.52
C GLY A 283 1.25 -1.69 3.77
N LEU A 284 1.06 -1.60 2.46
CA LEU A 284 0.57 -2.73 1.63
C LEU A 284 1.46 -3.99 1.64
N HIS A 285 2.69 -3.92 2.18
CA HIS A 285 3.51 -5.13 2.36
C HIS A 285 2.80 -6.21 3.22
N VAL A 286 1.85 -5.83 4.05
CA VAL A 286 1.02 -6.79 4.80
C VAL A 286 0.34 -7.82 3.88
N ILE A 287 -0.03 -7.44 2.66
CA ILE A 287 -0.62 -8.35 1.67
C ILE A 287 0.40 -9.40 1.21
N ASP A 288 1.64 -9.00 0.94
CA ASP A 288 2.73 -9.94 0.64
C ASP A 288 2.97 -10.89 1.82
N THR A 289 2.99 -10.37 3.05
CA THR A 289 3.15 -11.14 4.30
C THR A 289 2.11 -12.25 4.41
N PHE A 290 0.85 -11.94 4.11
CA PHE A 290 -0.22 -12.95 4.13
C PHE A 290 -0.04 -13.99 3.01
N ALA A 291 0.20 -13.55 1.80
CA ALA A 291 0.33 -14.42 0.63
C ALA A 291 1.52 -15.39 0.73
N THR A 292 2.63 -14.95 1.33
CA THR A 292 3.82 -15.79 1.55
C THR A 292 3.77 -16.53 2.88
N ALA A 293 2.73 -16.30 3.69
CA ALA A 293 2.62 -16.85 5.04
C ALA A 293 3.85 -16.54 5.93
N THR A 294 4.31 -15.29 5.88
CA THR A 294 5.44 -14.78 6.67
C THR A 294 4.93 -13.82 7.74
N PRO A 295 4.52 -14.31 8.93
CA PRO A 295 3.92 -13.45 9.95
C PRO A 295 4.81 -12.24 10.24
N MET A 296 4.17 -11.06 10.30
CA MET A 296 4.88 -9.81 10.51
C MET A 296 5.19 -9.58 11.97
N ILE A 297 6.44 -9.23 12.27
CA ILE A 297 6.89 -8.75 13.58
C ILE A 297 7.08 -7.25 13.47
N THR A 298 6.25 -6.48 14.16
CA THR A 298 6.17 -5.03 14.10
C THR A 298 5.95 -4.43 15.50
N ALA A 299 5.82 -3.10 15.60
CA ALA A 299 5.47 -2.42 16.84
C ALA A 299 4.24 -1.54 16.63
N ASP A 300 3.46 -1.30 17.68
CA ASP A 300 2.25 -0.46 17.67
C ASP A 300 2.59 1.03 17.65
N ILE A 301 3.15 1.51 16.53
CA ILE A 301 3.48 2.92 16.32
C ILE A 301 2.29 3.69 15.74
N SER A 302 2.13 4.95 16.15
CA SER A 302 0.93 5.76 15.85
C SER A 302 0.78 6.21 14.39
N TYR A 303 1.79 6.00 13.54
CA TYR A 303 1.79 6.46 12.14
C TYR A 303 1.78 5.32 11.11
N HIS A 304 1.30 4.13 11.49
CA HIS A 304 1.01 3.10 10.51
C HIS A 304 -0.05 3.55 9.51
N SER A 305 0.00 3.04 8.28
CA SER A 305 -1.15 3.18 7.38
C SER A 305 -2.30 2.27 7.83
N HIS A 306 -3.50 2.52 7.32
CA HIS A 306 -4.70 1.79 7.78
C HIS A 306 -4.63 0.28 7.50
N GLU A 307 -3.81 -0.17 6.56
CA GLU A 307 -3.60 -1.58 6.29
C GLU A 307 -2.96 -2.33 7.47
N ALA A 308 -2.34 -1.62 8.42
CA ALA A 308 -1.89 -2.23 9.66
C ALA A 308 -3.05 -2.83 10.48
N SER A 309 -4.30 -2.36 10.28
CA SER A 309 -5.49 -2.95 10.89
C SER A 309 -5.81 -4.38 10.43
N TYR A 310 -5.14 -4.87 9.39
CA TYR A 310 -5.23 -6.28 8.96
C TYR A 310 -4.38 -7.21 9.83
N LEU A 311 -3.44 -6.64 10.59
CA LEU A 311 -2.62 -7.40 11.53
C LEU A 311 -3.40 -7.63 12.84
N GLU A 312 -3.59 -8.89 13.17
CA GLU A 312 -4.23 -9.34 14.41
C GLU A 312 -3.14 -9.90 15.32
N PRO A 313 -2.81 -9.21 16.45
CA PRO A 313 -1.75 -9.63 17.36
C PRO A 313 -1.95 -11.09 17.84
N GLU A 314 -0.88 -11.88 17.83
CA GLU A 314 -0.80 -13.29 18.19
C GLU A 314 -1.71 -14.23 17.34
N ILE A 315 -2.32 -13.71 16.29
CA ILE A 315 -3.10 -14.47 15.32
C ILE A 315 -2.30 -14.56 14.00
N ASN A 316 -2.12 -13.47 13.28
CA ASN A 316 -1.37 -13.43 12.02
C ASN A 316 -0.11 -12.55 12.06
N ALA A 317 0.19 -11.95 13.22
CA ALA A 317 1.34 -11.07 13.43
C ALA A 317 1.78 -11.09 14.91
N VAL A 318 3.00 -10.62 15.16
CA VAL A 318 3.50 -10.27 16.49
C VAL A 318 3.65 -8.76 16.56
N VAL A 319 2.90 -8.12 17.46
CA VAL A 319 2.88 -6.66 17.59
C VAL A 319 3.44 -6.26 18.94
N LEU A 320 4.62 -5.67 18.92
CA LEU A 320 5.35 -5.21 20.10
C LEU A 320 4.85 -3.83 20.55
N PRO A 321 5.10 -3.42 21.79
CA PRO A 321 4.84 -2.06 22.25
C PRO A 321 5.57 -1.02 21.38
N ALA A 322 4.99 0.19 21.20
CA ALA A 322 5.54 1.26 20.38
C ALA A 322 7.00 1.65 20.70
N LYS A 323 7.43 1.45 21.95
CA LYS A 323 8.78 1.75 22.47
C LYS A 323 9.68 0.53 22.57
N ALA A 324 9.31 -0.60 21.95
CA ALA A 324 10.14 -1.80 21.97
C ALA A 324 11.55 -1.49 21.43
N SER A 325 12.56 -2.00 22.13
CA SER A 325 13.97 -1.87 21.75
C SER A 325 14.33 -2.87 20.64
N ALA A 326 15.50 -2.72 20.06
CA ALA A 326 16.05 -3.69 19.11
C ALA A 326 16.19 -5.08 19.74
N GLU A 327 16.53 -5.15 21.01
CA GLU A 327 16.63 -6.40 21.76
C GLU A 327 15.28 -7.07 22.00
N ASP A 328 14.19 -6.28 22.23
CA ASP A 328 12.85 -6.82 22.36
C ASP A 328 12.38 -7.43 21.01
N PHE A 329 12.65 -6.77 19.89
CA PHE A 329 12.39 -7.32 18.56
C PHE A 329 13.16 -8.61 18.31
N ALA A 330 14.47 -8.62 18.61
CA ALA A 330 15.33 -9.78 18.41
C ALA A 330 14.88 -10.96 19.30
N ALA A 331 14.45 -10.70 20.52
CA ALA A 331 13.90 -11.72 21.40
C ALA A 331 12.60 -12.31 20.80
N SER A 332 11.67 -11.46 20.34
CA SER A 332 10.43 -11.92 19.70
C SER A 332 10.68 -12.72 18.42
N VAL A 333 11.66 -12.33 17.60
CA VAL A 333 12.02 -13.09 16.40
C VAL A 333 12.58 -14.46 16.80
N ALA A 334 13.47 -14.51 17.79
CA ALA A 334 14.06 -15.77 18.28
C ALA A 334 12.96 -16.69 18.85
N GLU A 335 12.07 -16.20 19.70
CA GLU A 335 10.93 -16.94 20.25
C GLU A 335 10.03 -17.54 19.15
N VAL A 336 9.73 -16.77 18.09
CA VAL A 336 8.93 -17.25 16.95
C VAL A 336 9.67 -18.37 16.20
N PHE A 337 11.00 -18.29 16.07
CA PHE A 337 11.79 -19.31 15.39
C PHE A 337 12.05 -20.56 16.25
N GLU A 338 12.02 -20.44 17.58
CA GLU A 338 12.21 -21.55 18.52
C GLU A 338 10.92 -22.34 18.77
N ASP A 339 9.75 -21.71 18.57
CA ASP A 339 8.42 -22.34 18.74
C ASP A 339 7.78 -22.65 17.38
N ASP A 340 8.10 -23.82 16.82
CA ASP A 340 7.55 -24.28 15.54
C ASP A 340 6.02 -24.35 15.55
N THR A 341 5.39 -24.59 16.70
CA THR A 341 3.91 -24.66 16.83
C THR A 341 3.32 -23.25 16.69
N ARG A 342 3.91 -22.25 17.37
CA ARG A 342 3.49 -20.86 17.28
C ARG A 342 3.70 -20.33 15.86
N LEU A 343 4.87 -20.57 15.26
CA LEU A 343 5.16 -20.17 13.89
C LEU A 343 4.17 -20.79 12.89
N ALA A 344 3.90 -22.09 13.01
CA ALA A 344 2.94 -22.78 12.16
C ALA A 344 1.53 -22.21 12.29
N SER A 345 1.08 -21.89 13.50
CA SER A 345 -0.20 -21.23 13.77
C SER A 345 -0.29 -19.85 13.13
N LEU A 346 0.70 -18.99 13.35
CA LEU A 346 0.77 -17.65 12.75
C LEU A 346 0.73 -17.72 11.21
N ARG A 347 1.51 -18.64 10.63
CA ARG A 347 1.53 -18.90 9.18
C ARG A 347 0.18 -19.37 8.63
N GLN A 348 -0.52 -20.22 9.34
CA GLN A 348 -1.86 -20.68 8.97
C GLN A 348 -2.84 -19.50 8.92
N HIS A 349 -2.83 -18.63 9.91
CA HIS A 349 -3.71 -17.46 9.95
C HIS A 349 -3.31 -16.40 8.89
N CYS A 350 -2.02 -16.25 8.57
CA CYS A 350 -1.60 -15.45 7.42
C CYS A 350 -2.23 -15.96 6.12
N ARG A 351 -2.25 -17.29 5.88
CA ARG A 351 -2.92 -17.86 4.68
C ARG A 351 -4.42 -17.59 4.68
N ALA A 352 -5.09 -17.72 5.82
CA ALA A 352 -6.51 -17.37 5.93
C ALA A 352 -6.76 -15.88 5.62
N SER A 353 -5.90 -14.99 6.11
CA SER A 353 -5.95 -13.56 5.79
C SER A 353 -5.71 -13.28 4.30
N ALA A 354 -4.82 -14.06 3.65
CA ALA A 354 -4.58 -13.93 2.22
C ALA A 354 -5.81 -14.21 1.35
N GLU A 355 -6.72 -15.07 1.81
CA GLU A 355 -7.99 -15.35 1.11
C GLU A 355 -8.99 -14.20 1.22
N VAL A 356 -8.87 -13.36 2.26
CA VAL A 356 -9.76 -12.22 2.52
C VAL A 356 -9.31 -10.95 1.82
N TYR A 357 -8.00 -10.66 1.88
CA TYR A 357 -7.42 -9.40 1.40
C TYR A 357 -6.81 -9.53 0.01
N THR A 358 -7.61 -10.04 -0.96
CA THR A 358 -7.19 -10.24 -2.34
C THR A 358 -7.42 -9.00 -3.20
N LEU A 359 -6.69 -8.90 -4.31
CA LEU A 359 -6.92 -7.87 -5.33
C LEU A 359 -8.31 -8.01 -5.94
N GLU A 360 -8.76 -9.23 -6.21
CA GLU A 360 -10.07 -9.56 -6.78
C GLU A 360 -11.21 -9.09 -5.87
N ALA A 361 -11.09 -9.33 -4.56
CA ALA A 361 -12.07 -8.87 -3.58
C ALA A 361 -12.13 -7.34 -3.52
N MET A 362 -10.99 -6.65 -3.61
CA MET A 362 -10.94 -5.19 -3.69
C MET A 362 -11.62 -4.68 -4.97
N VAL A 363 -11.33 -5.29 -6.12
CA VAL A 363 -11.94 -4.95 -7.41
C VAL A 363 -13.45 -5.13 -7.37
N GLU A 364 -13.94 -6.22 -6.82
CA GLU A 364 -15.37 -6.50 -6.69
C GLU A 364 -16.07 -5.45 -5.82
N ARG A 365 -15.55 -5.17 -4.62
CA ARG A 365 -16.11 -4.15 -3.72
C ARG A 365 -16.10 -2.77 -4.37
N PHE A 366 -15.01 -2.43 -5.05
CA PHE A 366 -14.91 -1.14 -5.75
C PHE A 366 -15.93 -1.02 -6.88
N ALA A 367 -16.08 -2.06 -7.70
CA ALA A 367 -17.05 -2.08 -8.79
C ALA A 367 -18.50 -1.94 -8.28
N GLN A 368 -18.86 -2.67 -7.22
CA GLN A 368 -20.16 -2.54 -6.57
C GLN A 368 -20.40 -1.13 -6.03
N GLY A 369 -19.39 -0.52 -5.40
CA GLY A 369 -19.48 0.87 -4.95
C GLY A 369 -19.67 1.85 -6.09
N VAL A 370 -19.02 1.67 -7.24
CA VAL A 370 -19.21 2.50 -8.44
C VAL A 370 -20.66 2.37 -8.95
N ILE A 371 -21.18 1.15 -9.04
CA ILE A 371 -22.56 0.87 -9.48
C ILE A 371 -23.56 1.54 -8.52
N SER A 372 -23.36 1.39 -7.22
CA SER A 372 -24.22 2.03 -6.19
C SER A 372 -24.14 3.56 -6.25
N ALA A 373 -22.95 4.13 -6.45
CA ALA A 373 -22.79 5.58 -6.59
C ALA A 373 -23.46 6.14 -7.85
N LEU A 374 -23.45 5.39 -8.97
CA LEU A 374 -24.17 5.75 -10.19
C LEU A 374 -25.69 5.73 -10.02
N ALA A 375 -26.21 4.88 -9.12
CA ALA A 375 -27.66 4.77 -8.83
C ALA A 375 -28.18 5.90 -7.91
N LEU A 376 -27.33 6.80 -7.41
CA LEU A 376 -27.77 7.98 -6.62
C LEU A 376 -28.52 9.04 -7.43
N ARG A 377 -28.68 8.86 -8.75
CA ARG A 377 -29.39 9.77 -9.66
C ARG A 377 -30.86 9.47 -9.83
#